data_c26976dda6dd5bcacd19d5ac39fa6193
#
_entry.id   c26976dda6dd5bcacd19d5ac39fa6193
#
_cell.length_a   1.000
_cell.length_b   1.000
_cell.length_c   1.000
_cell.angle_alpha   90.00
_cell.angle_beta   90.00
_cell.angle_gamma   90.00
#
_symmetry.space_group_name_H-M   'P 1'
#
loop_
_entity.id
_entity.type
_entity.pdbx_description
1 polymer ?
#
loop_
_entity_poly.entity_id
_entity_poly.type
_entity_poly.pdbx_seq_one_letter_code
_entity_poly.pdbx_strand_id
1 'polypeptide(L)'
;YFNEEDIRREGKRLIEEKIPVQIAKVDANQMLHFYGNLYTMGVNCLMVDQYMESECRIQLPELVSRPGQNKPDAPEDEKKTWIENPSLHLTALYFMQELRKQKYETMPDELKEMQEEILADFTRGTYITAFQEGAGVPLLKQKNGDAYQPIFTDIIEFGKFNAKNQFKAIAVTA
;
A
#
# COMPACT_ATOMS: atom_id res chain seq x y z
N TYR A 1 -0.80 -10.48 -18.50
CA TYR A 1 -1.00 -11.15 -19.79
C TYR A 1 -2.26 -12.00 -19.76
N PHE A 2 -3.07 -11.94 -20.82
CA PHE A 2 -4.30 -12.72 -20.95
C PHE A 2 -4.07 -14.07 -21.65
N ASN A 3 -2.97 -14.19 -22.40
CA ASN A 3 -2.65 -15.36 -23.20
C ASN A 3 -1.43 -16.11 -22.60
N GLU A 4 -1.54 -17.43 -22.50
CA GLU A 4 -0.50 -18.28 -21.93
C GLU A 4 0.77 -18.32 -22.82
N GLU A 5 0.63 -18.21 -24.12
CA GLU A 5 1.79 -18.19 -25.04
C GLU A 5 2.62 -16.92 -24.82
N ASP A 6 1.97 -15.78 -24.61
CA ASP A 6 2.63 -14.50 -24.36
C ASP A 6 3.35 -14.51 -23.03
N ILE A 7 2.73 -15.08 -21.98
CA ILE A 7 3.38 -15.28 -20.67
C ILE A 7 4.64 -16.13 -20.81
N ARG A 8 4.57 -17.20 -21.59
CA ARG A 8 5.71 -18.10 -21.80
C ARG A 8 6.85 -17.41 -22.57
N ARG A 9 6.50 -16.63 -23.60
CA ARG A 9 7.47 -15.86 -24.40
C ARG A 9 8.17 -14.83 -23.52
N GLU A 10 7.42 -14.06 -22.76
CA GLU A 10 7.96 -13.02 -21.90
C GLU A 10 8.76 -13.62 -20.72
N GLY A 11 8.27 -14.70 -20.13
CA GLY A 11 9.01 -15.41 -19.09
C GLY A 11 10.37 -15.93 -19.56
N LYS A 12 10.47 -16.44 -20.79
CA LYS A 12 11.75 -16.82 -21.39
C LYS A 12 12.68 -15.63 -21.53
N ARG A 13 12.19 -14.51 -22.07
CA ARG A 13 12.98 -13.28 -22.23
C ARG A 13 13.57 -12.81 -20.90
N LEU A 14 12.73 -12.74 -19.86
CA LEU A 14 13.17 -12.29 -18.53
C LEU A 14 14.21 -13.23 -17.90
N ILE A 15 14.06 -14.55 -18.10
CA ILE A 15 15.05 -15.55 -17.64
C ILE A 15 16.39 -15.37 -18.37
N GLU A 16 16.36 -15.16 -19.69
CA GLU A 16 17.56 -14.90 -20.48
C GLU A 16 18.28 -13.62 -20.04
N GLU A 17 17.52 -12.59 -19.67
CA GLU A 17 18.04 -11.34 -19.10
C GLU A 17 18.44 -11.46 -17.62
N LYS A 18 18.34 -12.65 -17.03
CA LYS A 18 18.64 -12.91 -15.60
C LYS A 18 17.79 -12.09 -14.62
N ILE A 19 16.59 -11.71 -15.03
CA ILE A 19 15.61 -11.03 -14.17
C ILE A 19 14.82 -12.10 -13.41
N PRO A 20 14.85 -12.11 -12.07
CA PRO A 20 14.10 -13.07 -11.29
C PRO A 20 12.59 -12.83 -11.47
N VAL A 21 11.87 -13.85 -11.91
CA VAL A 21 10.42 -13.78 -12.15
C VAL A 21 9.72 -14.97 -11.53
N GLN A 22 8.48 -14.73 -11.12
CA GLN A 22 7.55 -15.75 -10.70
C GLN A 22 6.25 -15.57 -11.49
N ILE A 23 5.80 -16.64 -12.12
CA ILE A 23 4.52 -16.66 -12.82
C ILE A 23 3.44 -17.16 -11.86
N ALA A 24 2.40 -16.38 -11.68
CA ALA A 24 1.24 -16.76 -10.89
C ALA A 24 -0.04 -16.61 -11.72
N LYS A 25 -0.93 -17.58 -11.62
CA LYS A 25 -2.28 -17.47 -12.16
C LYS A 25 -3.19 -16.95 -11.05
N VAL A 26 -3.94 -15.90 -11.34
CA VAL A 26 -4.89 -15.29 -10.41
C VAL A 26 -6.30 -15.46 -10.99
N ASP A 27 -7.18 -16.11 -10.24
CA ASP A 27 -8.57 -16.27 -10.62
C ASP A 27 -9.35 -14.95 -10.36
N ALA A 28 -10.40 -14.72 -11.15
CA ALA A 28 -11.18 -13.48 -11.11
C ALA A 28 -11.74 -13.12 -9.72
N ASN A 29 -12.13 -14.12 -8.93
CA ASN A 29 -12.64 -13.96 -7.57
C ASN A 29 -11.54 -13.59 -6.53
N GLN A 30 -10.27 -13.78 -6.89
CA GLN A 30 -9.12 -13.48 -6.03
C GLN A 30 -8.41 -12.19 -6.45
N MET A 31 -8.75 -11.61 -7.60
CA MET A 31 -8.03 -10.47 -8.17
C MET A 31 -8.00 -9.26 -7.25
N LEU A 32 -9.14 -8.90 -6.63
CA LEU A 32 -9.19 -7.74 -5.74
C LEU A 32 -8.29 -7.90 -4.51
N HIS A 33 -8.29 -9.11 -3.93
CA HIS A 33 -7.40 -9.43 -2.81
C HIS A 33 -5.93 -9.41 -3.24
N PHE A 34 -5.64 -9.96 -4.42
CA PHE A 34 -4.28 -9.96 -4.98
C PHE A 34 -3.77 -8.54 -5.22
N TYR A 35 -4.59 -7.67 -5.84
CA TYR A 35 -4.23 -6.26 -6.05
C TYR A 35 -4.06 -5.50 -4.74
N GLY A 36 -4.89 -5.75 -3.73
CA GLY A 36 -4.72 -5.20 -2.39
C GLY A 36 -3.37 -5.57 -1.78
N ASN A 37 -2.93 -6.82 -1.94
CA ASN A 37 -1.60 -7.24 -1.49
C ASN A 37 -0.47 -6.56 -2.26
N LEU A 38 -0.59 -6.42 -3.59
CA LEU A 38 0.40 -5.69 -4.39
C LEU A 38 0.50 -4.23 -3.96
N TYR A 39 -0.64 -3.57 -3.71
CA TYR A 39 -0.68 -2.21 -3.20
C TYR A 39 0.11 -2.06 -1.88
N THR A 40 -0.12 -2.98 -0.93
CA THR A 40 0.60 -2.96 0.36
C THR A 40 2.08 -3.34 0.25
N MET A 41 2.49 -3.91 -0.89
CA MET A 41 3.91 -4.18 -1.22
C MET A 41 4.59 -2.99 -1.92
N GLY A 42 3.88 -1.90 -2.19
CA GLY A 42 4.40 -0.70 -2.86
C GLY A 42 4.30 -0.74 -4.39
N VAL A 43 3.49 -1.65 -4.94
CA VAL A 43 3.20 -1.64 -6.39
C VAL A 43 2.14 -0.58 -6.65
N ASN A 44 2.44 0.39 -7.50
CA ASN A 44 1.53 1.48 -7.84
C ASN A 44 0.93 1.38 -9.26
N CYS A 45 1.53 0.57 -10.12
CA CYS A 45 1.09 0.45 -11.51
C CYS A 45 1.17 -1.01 -11.98
N LEU A 46 0.14 -1.43 -12.70
CA LEU A 46 0.12 -2.70 -13.42
C LEU A 46 0.37 -2.43 -14.90
N MET A 47 1.29 -3.17 -15.49
CA MET A 47 1.50 -3.21 -16.92
C MET A 47 0.74 -4.40 -17.50
N VAL A 48 -0.27 -4.13 -18.28
CA VAL A 48 -1.06 -5.16 -18.99
C VAL A 48 -0.48 -5.34 -20.37
N ASP A 49 -0.28 -6.60 -20.78
CA ASP A 49 0.21 -7.01 -22.10
C ASP A 49 1.42 -6.21 -22.59
N GLN A 50 2.43 -6.08 -21.73
CA GLN A 50 3.66 -5.35 -22.02
C GLN A 50 4.29 -5.80 -23.34
N TYR A 51 4.67 -4.82 -24.17
CA TYR A 51 5.23 -4.99 -25.52
C TYR A 51 4.24 -5.54 -26.59
N MET A 52 2.94 -5.43 -26.35
CA MET A 52 1.89 -5.79 -27.30
C MET A 52 1.08 -4.57 -27.72
N GLU A 53 0.27 -4.72 -28.79
CA GLU A 53 -0.65 -3.65 -29.23
C GLU A 53 -1.71 -3.32 -28.17
N SER A 54 -2.04 -4.27 -27.30
CA SER A 54 -2.97 -4.12 -26.18
C SER A 54 -2.31 -3.58 -24.91
N GLU A 55 -1.05 -3.16 -24.96
CA GLU A 55 -0.35 -2.64 -23.79
C GLU A 55 -1.10 -1.47 -23.17
N CYS A 56 -1.41 -1.59 -21.90
CA CYS A 56 -1.92 -0.47 -21.13
C CYS A 56 -1.36 -0.46 -19.70
N ARG A 57 -1.37 0.73 -19.09
CA ARG A 57 -0.94 0.94 -17.71
C ARG A 57 -2.15 1.30 -16.87
N ILE A 58 -2.33 0.59 -15.78
CA ILE A 58 -3.45 0.80 -14.87
C ILE A 58 -2.87 1.17 -13.51
N GLN A 59 -3.27 2.31 -12.97
CA GLN A 59 -2.87 2.71 -11.63
C GLN A 59 -3.53 1.78 -10.60
N LEU A 60 -2.71 1.13 -9.79
CA LEU A 60 -3.22 0.14 -8.84
C LEU A 60 -4.20 0.71 -7.81
N PRO A 61 -4.04 1.94 -7.29
CA PRO A 61 -5.01 2.57 -6.41
C PRO A 61 -6.43 2.66 -7.01
N GLU A 62 -6.56 2.82 -8.34
CA GLU A 62 -7.85 2.87 -9.02
C GLU A 62 -8.58 1.51 -9.00
N LEU A 63 -7.82 0.41 -9.03
CA LEU A 63 -8.37 -0.95 -8.98
C LEU A 63 -8.76 -1.39 -7.58
N VAL A 64 -8.03 -0.95 -6.55
CA VAL A 64 -8.29 -1.32 -5.16
C VAL A 64 -9.29 -0.37 -4.47
N SER A 65 -9.61 0.76 -5.10
CA SER A 65 -10.68 1.66 -4.64
C SER A 65 -12.01 0.92 -4.67
N ARG A 66 -12.76 0.97 -3.57
CA ARG A 66 -14.03 0.24 -3.51
C ARG A 66 -15.09 0.89 -4.42
N PRO A 67 -15.80 0.07 -5.24
CA PRO A 67 -17.00 0.55 -5.89
C PRO A 67 -18.03 0.94 -4.81
N GLY A 68 -18.39 2.19 -4.71
CA GLY A 68 -19.42 2.67 -3.77
C GLY A 68 -19.09 3.91 -2.97
N GLN A 69 -17.84 4.38 -2.96
CA GLN A 69 -17.49 5.67 -2.32
C GLN A 69 -18.16 6.89 -2.98
N ASN A 70 -18.64 6.75 -4.21
CA ASN A 70 -19.33 7.79 -4.98
C ASN A 70 -20.83 7.54 -5.13
N LYS A 71 -21.48 6.77 -4.24
CA LYS A 71 -22.93 6.71 -4.21
C LYS A 71 -23.45 7.91 -3.40
N PRO A 72 -24.05 8.94 -4.05
CA PRO A 72 -24.60 10.08 -3.34
C PRO A 72 -25.73 9.71 -2.38
N ASP A 73 -26.34 8.54 -2.56
CA ASP A 73 -27.54 8.06 -1.86
C ASP A 73 -27.29 6.96 -0.82
N ALA A 74 -26.03 6.70 -0.41
CA ALA A 74 -25.78 5.76 0.67
C ALA A 74 -26.26 6.35 2.02
N PRO A 75 -27.00 5.58 2.84
CA PRO A 75 -27.41 6.02 4.18
C PRO A 75 -26.21 6.50 4.99
N GLU A 76 -26.39 7.54 5.81
CA GLU A 76 -25.29 8.13 6.61
C GLU A 76 -24.60 7.13 7.52
N ASP A 77 -25.29 6.10 7.99
CA ASP A 77 -24.75 5.00 8.79
C ASP A 77 -23.82 4.06 8.00
N GLU A 78 -23.89 4.04 6.66
CA GLU A 78 -22.99 3.28 5.79
C GLU A 78 -21.80 4.11 5.28
N LYS A 79 -21.81 5.41 5.47
CA LYS A 79 -20.65 6.29 5.29
C LYS A 79 -19.65 6.08 6.42
N LYS A 80 -19.24 4.83 6.67
CA LYS A 80 -18.02 4.58 7.42
C LYS A 80 -16.94 5.36 6.73
N THR A 81 -16.40 6.34 7.41
CA THR A 81 -15.34 7.21 6.92
C THR A 81 -14.19 6.29 6.48
N TRP A 82 -14.11 6.07 5.16
CA TRP A 82 -13.03 5.27 4.60
C TRP A 82 -11.78 6.12 4.64
N ILE A 83 -10.80 5.66 5.42
CA ILE A 83 -9.54 6.35 5.61
C ILE A 83 -8.53 5.71 4.68
N GLU A 84 -7.99 6.51 3.78
CA GLU A 84 -6.92 6.14 2.86
C GLU A 84 -5.97 7.32 2.70
N ASN A 85 -4.68 7.00 2.63
CA ASN A 85 -3.62 7.96 2.36
C ASN A 85 -2.68 7.36 1.30
N PRO A 86 -3.15 7.18 0.04
CA PRO A 86 -2.41 6.43 -0.97
C PRO A 86 -1.08 7.08 -1.33
N SER A 87 -1.02 8.41 -1.47
CA SER A 87 0.24 9.12 -1.73
C SER A 87 1.24 8.90 -0.62
N LEU A 88 0.87 9.20 0.62
CA LEU A 88 1.73 8.98 1.79
C LEU A 88 2.20 7.53 1.88
N HIS A 89 1.30 6.57 1.69
CA HIS A 89 1.61 5.15 1.75
C HIS A 89 2.68 4.75 0.73
N LEU A 90 2.50 5.15 -0.53
CA LEU A 90 3.42 4.82 -1.62
C LEU A 90 4.76 5.55 -1.48
N THR A 91 4.75 6.86 -1.18
CA THR A 91 5.99 7.63 -1.01
C THR A 91 6.80 7.10 0.18
N ALA A 92 6.14 6.74 1.30
CA ALA A 92 6.80 6.12 2.44
C ALA A 92 7.43 4.75 2.10
N LEU A 93 6.71 3.90 1.33
CA LEU A 93 7.26 2.62 0.87
C LEU A 93 8.48 2.82 -0.03
N TYR A 94 8.42 3.73 -1.00
CA TYR A 94 9.56 4.01 -1.89
C TYR A 94 10.74 4.57 -1.12
N PHE A 95 10.51 5.51 -0.23
CA PHE A 95 11.55 6.04 0.64
C PHE A 95 12.25 4.93 1.42
N MET A 96 11.48 4.03 2.04
CA MET A 96 12.03 2.89 2.78
C MET A 96 12.77 1.89 1.88
N GLN A 97 12.29 1.67 0.65
CA GLN A 97 12.97 0.80 -0.31
C GLN A 97 14.31 1.40 -0.73
N GLU A 98 14.36 2.69 -1.03
CA GLU A 98 15.62 3.37 -1.38
C GLU A 98 16.63 3.34 -0.22
N LEU A 99 16.19 3.63 1.01
CA LEU A 99 17.06 3.55 2.19
C LEU A 99 17.65 2.14 2.41
N ARG A 100 16.96 1.10 1.97
CA ARG A 100 17.44 -0.30 2.11
C ARG A 100 18.41 -0.74 1.01
N LYS A 101 18.40 -0.08 -0.16
CA LYS A 101 19.27 -0.45 -1.28
C LYS A 101 20.74 -0.26 -0.94
N GLN A 102 21.07 0.83 -0.25
CA GLN A 102 22.44 1.17 0.12
C GLN A 102 22.48 2.05 1.38
N LYS A 103 23.65 2.09 1.99
CA LYS A 103 23.93 3.06 3.05
C LYS A 103 24.39 4.37 2.41
N TYR A 104 23.76 5.46 2.78
CA TYR A 104 24.14 6.80 2.36
C TYR A 104 24.96 7.46 3.46
N GLU A 105 26.12 8.04 3.12
CA GLU A 105 26.88 8.91 4.03
C GLU A 105 26.15 10.25 4.19
N THR A 106 25.56 10.73 3.11
CA THR A 106 24.74 11.94 3.08
C THR A 106 23.47 11.60 2.30
N MET A 107 22.32 12.01 2.83
CA MET A 107 21.03 11.75 2.17
C MET A 107 20.98 12.47 0.81
N PRO A 108 20.74 11.76 -0.30
CA PRO A 108 20.54 12.35 -1.63
C PRO A 108 19.35 13.32 -1.66
N ASP A 109 19.37 14.26 -2.60
CA ASP A 109 18.33 15.28 -2.69
C ASP A 109 16.95 14.64 -3.01
N GLU A 110 16.91 13.61 -3.84
CA GLU A 110 15.68 12.86 -4.14
C GLU A 110 15.06 12.24 -2.87
N LEU A 111 15.88 11.76 -1.94
CA LEU A 111 15.36 11.23 -0.67
C LEU A 111 14.91 12.32 0.28
N LYS A 112 15.53 13.49 0.25
CA LYS A 112 15.07 14.67 1.01
C LYS A 112 13.71 15.15 0.48
N GLU A 113 13.55 15.22 -0.85
CA GLU A 113 12.27 15.57 -1.48
C GLU A 113 11.16 14.59 -1.08
N MET A 114 11.43 13.27 -1.12
CA MET A 114 10.48 12.26 -0.64
C MET A 114 10.15 12.44 0.85
N GLN A 115 11.13 12.80 1.68
CA GLN A 115 10.89 13.04 3.09
C GLN A 115 10.01 14.28 3.33
N GLU A 116 10.22 15.35 2.58
CA GLU A 116 9.37 16.54 2.62
C GLU A 116 7.94 16.23 2.15
N GLU A 117 7.79 15.46 1.08
CA GLU A 117 6.50 15.01 0.59
C GLU A 117 5.76 14.14 1.65
N ILE A 118 6.45 13.18 2.27
CA ILE A 118 5.91 12.39 3.37
C ILE A 118 5.39 13.28 4.50
N LEU A 119 6.14 14.30 4.90
CA LEU A 119 5.74 15.22 5.96
C LEU A 119 4.53 16.07 5.55
N ALA A 120 4.51 16.56 4.31
CA ALA A 120 3.41 17.36 3.78
C ALA A 120 2.11 16.55 3.70
N ASP A 121 2.18 15.31 3.20
CA ASP A 121 1.03 14.41 3.11
C ASP A 121 0.57 13.97 4.51
N PHE A 122 1.53 13.73 5.41
CA PHE A 122 1.22 13.36 6.79
C PHE A 122 0.38 14.43 7.49
N THR A 123 0.74 15.68 7.38
CA THR A 123 0.04 16.80 8.06
C THR A 123 -1.36 17.07 7.52
N ARG A 124 -1.71 16.53 6.35
CA ARG A 124 -3.03 16.69 5.71
C ARG A 124 -3.91 15.47 5.87
N GLY A 125 -3.35 14.35 6.35
CA GLY A 125 -4.02 13.06 6.38
C GLY A 125 -4.96 12.87 7.56
N THR A 126 -5.87 11.92 7.38
CA THR A 126 -6.62 11.28 8.46
C THR A 126 -6.15 9.84 8.57
N TYR A 127 -5.92 9.37 9.78
CA TYR A 127 -5.27 8.10 10.05
C TYR A 127 -6.14 7.21 10.90
N ILE A 128 -5.78 5.93 10.95
CA ILE A 128 -6.36 4.99 11.90
C ILE A 128 -5.35 4.78 13.04
N THR A 129 -5.82 4.85 14.28
CA THR A 129 -5.09 4.35 15.44
C THR A 129 -5.80 3.17 16.07
N ALA A 130 -5.03 2.32 16.73
CA ALA A 130 -5.56 1.20 17.50
C ALA A 130 -6.07 1.69 18.86
N PHE A 131 -7.20 1.15 19.30
CA PHE A 131 -7.76 1.42 20.62
C PHE A 131 -8.23 0.13 21.28
N GLN A 132 -7.87 -0.05 22.55
CA GLN A 132 -8.33 -1.18 23.35
C GLN A 132 -9.19 -0.67 24.50
N GLU A 133 -10.38 -1.22 24.63
CA GLU A 133 -11.32 -0.87 25.70
C GLU A 133 -10.68 -1.17 27.07
N GLY A 134 -10.71 -0.17 27.97
CA GLY A 134 -10.10 -0.28 29.30
C GLY A 134 -8.58 -0.07 29.38
N ALA A 135 -7.85 -0.14 28.24
CA ALA A 135 -6.40 0.06 28.17
C ALA A 135 -5.98 1.28 27.37
N GLY A 136 -6.88 1.81 26.49
CA GLY A 136 -6.61 2.99 25.66
C GLY A 136 -5.83 2.67 24.39
N VAL A 137 -4.96 3.58 23.98
CA VAL A 137 -4.11 3.44 22.78
C VAL A 137 -2.84 2.66 23.13
N PRO A 138 -2.51 1.58 22.39
CA PRO A 138 -1.30 0.81 22.65
C PRO A 138 -0.06 1.63 22.30
N LEU A 139 0.98 1.49 23.12
CA LEU A 139 2.30 2.04 22.87
C LEU A 139 3.28 0.92 22.54
N LEU A 140 3.98 1.05 21.44
CA LEU A 140 5.06 0.16 21.02
C LEU A 140 6.37 0.63 21.64
N LYS A 141 6.98 -0.18 22.49
CA LYS A 141 8.26 0.14 23.11
C LYS A 141 9.40 -0.48 22.31
N GLN A 142 10.39 0.31 21.97
CA GLN A 142 11.64 -0.15 21.40
C GLN A 142 12.65 -0.56 22.47
N LYS A 143 13.70 -1.25 22.05
CA LYS A 143 14.78 -1.72 22.95
C LYS A 143 15.54 -0.57 23.64
N ASN A 144 15.55 0.61 23.02
CA ASN A 144 16.16 1.84 23.57
C ASN A 144 15.28 2.54 24.63
N GLY A 145 14.07 2.04 24.88
CA GLY A 145 13.12 2.60 25.86
C GLY A 145 12.11 3.59 25.25
N ASP A 146 12.27 4.00 24.01
CA ASP A 146 11.32 4.89 23.34
C ASP A 146 9.97 4.20 23.15
N ALA A 147 8.90 4.98 23.28
CA ALA A 147 7.54 4.52 23.11
C ALA A 147 6.88 5.25 21.93
N TYR A 148 6.27 4.50 21.04
CA TYR A 148 5.62 4.99 19.82
C TYR A 148 4.16 4.59 19.80
N GLN A 149 3.31 5.53 19.42
CA GLN A 149 1.91 5.25 19.11
C GLN A 149 1.81 4.75 17.67
N PRO A 150 1.26 3.55 17.43
CA PRO A 150 1.04 3.08 16.06
C PRO A 150 -0.11 3.86 15.42
N ILE A 151 0.14 4.36 14.22
CA ILE A 151 -0.86 4.94 13.32
C ILE A 151 -0.77 4.25 11.97
N PHE A 152 -1.89 4.15 11.27
CA PHE A 152 -2.00 3.40 10.02
C PHE A 152 -2.60 4.29 8.94
N THR A 153 -2.04 4.21 7.75
CA THR A 153 -2.47 4.99 6.58
C THR A 153 -3.85 4.59 6.09
N ASP A 154 -4.24 3.34 6.37
CA ASP A 154 -5.48 2.75 5.87
C ASP A 154 -5.91 1.53 6.72
N ILE A 155 -7.09 1.00 6.41
CA ILE A 155 -7.67 -0.14 7.13
C ILE A 155 -6.94 -1.46 6.84
N ILE A 156 -6.22 -1.57 5.73
CA ILE A 156 -5.48 -2.78 5.36
C ILE A 156 -4.23 -2.89 6.25
N GLU A 157 -3.50 -1.78 6.40
CA GLU A 157 -2.35 -1.73 7.30
C GLU A 157 -2.75 -1.93 8.77
N PHE A 158 -3.86 -1.32 9.20
CA PHE A 158 -4.42 -1.59 10.52
C PHE A 158 -4.79 -3.07 10.69
N GLY A 159 -5.39 -3.71 9.68
CA GLY A 159 -5.75 -5.13 9.72
C GLY A 159 -4.56 -6.06 9.91
N LYS A 160 -3.41 -5.76 9.30
CA LYS A 160 -2.16 -6.50 9.49
C LYS A 160 -1.67 -6.45 10.96
N PHE A 161 -1.74 -5.28 11.56
CA PHE A 161 -1.40 -5.07 12.96
C PHE A 161 -2.40 -5.78 13.88
N ASN A 162 -3.68 -5.68 13.57
CA ASN A 162 -4.80 -6.20 14.37
C ASN A 162 -5.22 -7.62 13.96
N ALA A 163 -4.31 -8.46 13.51
CA ALA A 163 -4.60 -9.84 13.06
C ALA A 163 -5.35 -10.70 14.09
N LYS A 164 -5.24 -10.37 15.38
CA LYS A 164 -5.93 -11.04 16.49
C LYS A 164 -7.24 -10.37 16.91
N ASN A 165 -7.70 -9.35 16.19
CA ASN A 165 -8.91 -8.57 16.49
C ASN A 165 -9.01 -8.04 17.95
N GLN A 166 -7.87 -7.60 18.51
CA GLN A 166 -7.78 -7.12 19.89
C GLN A 166 -8.09 -5.63 20.04
N PHE A 167 -8.06 -4.89 18.92
CA PHE A 167 -8.19 -3.43 18.90
C PHE A 167 -9.36 -2.99 18.04
N LYS A 168 -9.97 -1.87 18.44
CA LYS A 168 -10.92 -1.11 17.62
C LYS A 168 -10.15 -0.05 16.81
N ALA A 169 -10.59 0.21 15.58
CA ALA A 169 -10.07 1.28 14.76
C ALA A 169 -10.70 2.62 15.17
N ILE A 170 -9.89 3.64 15.41
CA ILE A 170 -10.33 5.01 15.67
C ILE A 170 -9.69 5.93 14.64
N ALA A 171 -10.46 6.83 14.03
CA ALA A 171 -9.98 7.86 13.15
C ALA A 171 -9.30 8.98 13.94
N VAL A 172 -8.12 9.42 13.47
CA VAL A 172 -7.39 10.56 14.03
C VAL A 172 -6.87 11.45 12.90
N THR A 173 -6.88 12.74 13.09
CA THR A 173 -6.23 13.72 12.19
C THR A 173 -4.86 14.06 12.75
N ALA A 174 -3.91 14.35 11.85
CA ALA A 174 -2.59 14.83 12.24
C ALA A 174 -2.63 16.26 12.80
#